data_75de6f124646255a7a87718262c49495
#
_entry.id   75de6f124646255a7a87718262c49495
#
_cell.length_a   1.000
_cell.length_b   1.000
_cell.length_c   1.000
_cell.angle_alpha   90.00
_cell.angle_beta   90.00
_cell.angle_gamma   90.00
#
_symmetry.space_group_name_H-M   'P 1'
#
loop_
_entity.id
_entity.type
_entity.pdbx_description
1 polymer ?
#
loop_
_entity_poly.entity_id
_entity_poly.type
_entity_poly.pdbx_seq_one_letter_code
_entity_poly.pdbx_strand_id
1 'polypeptide(L)'
;FTNDPYGWVDPITDRVFNIHMMGLWTTWIGWTDNDGESWEANPHDSGAPVNDHIKLGSGPWTNAGYGIGGGASSSFYETAVYFCYNKLAYISCYTSYDGGASFEVGGNLVGIATANGGLHGAITSAPDGTVYLPPRVATPAIIFSKDNGLTWEERTMGQDVGTPNPRKNGEIATDTESNAYNVWVGGDQGVYMSRSIDSGNSWDQTSIRVR
;
A
#
# COMPACT_ATOMS: atom_id res chain seq x y z
N PHE A 1 0.44 -15.71 19.60
CA PHE A 1 -0.40 -14.51 19.67
C PHE A 1 0.04 -13.55 18.58
N THR A 2 -0.90 -13.09 17.76
CA THR A 2 -0.66 -12.03 16.78
C THR A 2 -1.15 -10.70 17.36
N ASN A 3 -0.44 -9.62 17.08
CA ASN A 3 -0.82 -8.28 17.51
C ASN A 3 -1.37 -7.50 16.34
N ASP A 4 -1.53 -7.77 15.19
CA ASP A 4 -2.06 -7.00 14.07
C ASP A 4 -2.40 -7.93 12.89
N PRO A 5 -3.48 -8.72 13.01
CA PRO A 5 -3.89 -9.56 11.90
C PRO A 5 -4.44 -8.71 10.76
N TYR A 6 -4.10 -9.06 9.53
CA TYR A 6 -4.63 -8.43 8.34
C TYR A 6 -4.91 -9.48 7.27
N GLY A 7 -6.05 -9.36 6.60
CA GLY A 7 -6.44 -10.23 5.50
C GLY A 7 -6.58 -9.45 4.20
N TRP A 8 -6.22 -10.08 3.10
CA TRP A 8 -6.36 -9.53 1.76
C TRP A 8 -6.79 -10.62 0.79
N VAL A 9 -7.68 -10.30 -0.12
CA VAL A 9 -8.02 -11.16 -1.27
C VAL A 9 -7.51 -10.46 -2.53
N ASP A 10 -6.67 -11.16 -3.29
CA ASP A 10 -6.21 -10.67 -4.58
C ASP A 10 -7.39 -10.66 -5.56
N PRO A 11 -7.77 -9.50 -6.09
CA PRO A 11 -8.97 -9.38 -6.92
C PRO A 11 -8.83 -10.00 -8.33
N ILE A 12 -7.63 -10.43 -8.72
CA ILE A 12 -7.34 -11.01 -10.03
C ILE A 12 -7.23 -12.53 -9.96
N THR A 13 -6.58 -13.03 -8.91
CA THR A 13 -6.25 -14.45 -8.78
C THR A 13 -7.10 -15.19 -7.76
N ASP A 14 -7.93 -14.46 -6.99
CA ASP A 14 -8.69 -14.96 -5.84
C ASP A 14 -7.83 -15.57 -4.71
N ARG A 15 -6.50 -15.41 -4.78
CA ARG A 15 -5.61 -15.81 -3.69
C ARG A 15 -5.95 -15.05 -2.41
N VAL A 16 -6.15 -15.79 -1.34
CA VAL A 16 -6.41 -15.20 -0.01
C VAL A 16 -5.13 -15.16 0.79
N PHE A 17 -4.78 -13.97 1.25
CA PHE A 17 -3.65 -13.75 2.16
C PHE A 17 -4.14 -13.54 3.59
N ASN A 18 -3.37 -14.08 4.52
CA ASN A 18 -3.53 -13.84 5.95
C ASN A 18 -2.16 -13.52 6.54
N ILE A 19 -2.01 -12.33 7.11
CA ILE A 19 -0.75 -11.90 7.67
C ILE A 19 -0.86 -11.61 9.16
N HIS A 20 0.19 -11.95 9.89
CA HIS A 20 0.25 -11.81 11.34
C HIS A 20 1.58 -11.21 11.77
N MET A 21 1.52 -10.16 12.55
CA MET A 21 2.71 -9.61 13.20
C MET A 21 3.08 -10.46 14.42
N MET A 22 4.34 -10.85 14.52
CA MET A 22 4.87 -11.66 15.61
C MET A 22 5.97 -10.92 16.36
N GLY A 23 5.64 -10.42 17.54
CA GLY A 23 6.60 -9.83 18.47
C GLY A 23 7.30 -8.57 17.97
N LEU A 24 6.72 -7.82 17.04
CA LEU A 24 7.29 -6.63 16.40
C LEU A 24 8.58 -6.89 15.59
N TRP A 25 8.92 -8.14 15.29
CA TRP A 25 10.12 -8.52 14.55
C TRP A 25 9.82 -9.14 13.19
N THR A 26 8.83 -10.01 13.17
CA THR A 26 8.54 -10.86 12.02
C THR A 26 7.07 -10.74 11.66
N THR A 27 6.77 -10.71 10.38
CA THR A 27 5.43 -10.91 9.88
C THR A 27 5.32 -12.29 9.27
N TRP A 28 4.38 -13.07 9.74
CA TRP A 28 3.97 -14.30 9.09
C TRP A 28 3.03 -13.97 7.95
N ILE A 29 3.41 -14.34 6.74
CA ILE A 29 2.63 -14.13 5.53
C ILE A 29 2.19 -15.51 5.04
N GLY A 30 0.90 -15.79 5.15
CA GLY A 30 0.30 -17.03 4.67
C GLY A 30 -0.64 -16.78 3.51
N TRP A 31 -0.80 -17.75 2.63
CA TRP A 31 -1.75 -17.68 1.52
C TRP A 31 -2.40 -19.03 1.23
N THR A 32 -3.56 -18.99 0.57
CA THR A 32 -4.29 -20.15 0.08
C THR A 32 -4.88 -19.85 -1.29
N ASP A 33 -4.87 -20.85 -2.17
CA ASP A 33 -5.48 -20.84 -3.51
C ASP A 33 -6.66 -21.83 -3.62
N ASN A 34 -7.11 -22.39 -2.48
CA ASN A 34 -8.13 -23.42 -2.44
C ASN A 34 -9.12 -23.24 -1.26
N ASP A 35 -9.60 -22.00 -1.11
CA ASP A 35 -10.62 -21.63 -0.12
C ASP A 35 -10.25 -22.00 1.33
N GLY A 36 -8.95 -22.05 1.63
CA GLY A 36 -8.46 -22.33 2.98
C GLY A 36 -8.30 -23.81 3.32
N GLU A 37 -8.48 -24.72 2.37
CA GLU A 37 -8.24 -26.16 2.59
C GLU A 37 -6.78 -26.46 2.93
N SER A 38 -5.85 -25.70 2.32
CA SER A 38 -4.44 -25.72 2.66
C SER A 38 -3.83 -24.33 2.62
N TRP A 39 -2.77 -24.12 3.39
CA TRP A 39 -2.09 -22.86 3.50
C TRP A 39 -0.59 -23.05 3.29
N GLU A 40 0.01 -22.17 2.51
CA GLU A 40 1.45 -21.97 2.43
C GLU A 40 1.83 -20.73 3.21
N ALA A 41 3.07 -20.60 3.62
CA ALA A 41 3.51 -19.43 4.36
C ALA A 41 5.00 -19.15 4.20
N ASN A 42 5.33 -17.85 4.23
CA ASN A 42 6.69 -17.37 4.29
C ASN A 42 6.79 -16.31 5.40
N PRO A 43 7.56 -16.54 6.46
CA PRO A 43 7.82 -15.52 7.46
C PRO A 43 8.75 -14.46 6.89
N HIS A 44 8.35 -13.19 6.98
CA HIS A 44 9.17 -12.04 6.62
C HIS A 44 9.83 -11.47 7.86
N ASP A 45 11.17 -11.49 7.90
CA ASP A 45 11.97 -10.84 8.94
C ASP A 45 12.31 -9.41 8.52
N SER A 46 11.94 -8.45 9.33
CA SER A 46 12.24 -7.04 9.06
C SER A 46 13.72 -6.66 9.22
N GLY A 47 14.54 -7.58 9.75
CA GLY A 47 15.96 -7.34 10.03
C GLY A 47 16.23 -6.31 11.14
N ALA A 48 15.20 -5.75 11.73
CA ALA A 48 15.26 -4.79 12.84
C ALA A 48 13.89 -4.73 13.55
N PRO A 49 13.83 -4.52 14.87
CA PRO A 49 12.58 -4.14 15.49
C PRO A 49 12.26 -2.72 15.00
N VAL A 50 11.15 -2.33 14.73
CA VAL A 50 9.78 -2.57 14.97
C VAL A 50 9.11 -2.87 13.62
N ASN A 51 8.47 -4.01 13.49
CA ASN A 51 7.57 -4.31 12.39
C ASN A 51 6.16 -4.16 12.94
N ASP A 52 5.51 -3.04 12.62
CA ASP A 52 4.22 -2.65 13.19
C ASP A 52 3.30 -2.13 12.08
N HIS A 53 1.98 -2.16 12.33
CA HIS A 53 1.00 -1.60 11.42
C HIS A 53 1.09 -2.16 10.00
N ILE A 54 1.13 -3.49 9.90
CA ILE A 54 1.32 -4.25 8.66
C ILE A 54 0.13 -4.13 7.72
N LYS A 55 0.40 -3.95 6.42
CA LYS A 55 -0.60 -3.99 5.35
C LYS A 55 -0.08 -4.78 4.16
N LEU A 56 -0.99 -5.46 3.49
CA LEU A 56 -0.72 -6.18 2.26
C LEU A 56 -1.76 -5.76 1.20
N GLY A 57 -1.34 -5.69 -0.03
CA GLY A 57 -2.17 -5.43 -1.20
C GLY A 57 -1.58 -6.07 -2.43
N SER A 58 -2.35 -6.16 -3.50
CA SER A 58 -1.89 -6.70 -4.78
C SER A 58 -2.53 -5.93 -5.94
N GLY A 59 -1.98 -6.10 -7.12
CA GLY A 59 -2.53 -5.50 -8.33
C GLY A 59 -1.76 -5.85 -9.59
N PRO A 60 -2.23 -5.38 -10.74
CA PRO A 60 -1.64 -5.72 -12.02
C PRO A 60 -0.22 -5.17 -12.15
N TRP A 61 0.57 -5.83 -13.00
CA TRP A 61 1.88 -5.34 -13.38
C TRP A 61 1.78 -4.12 -14.29
N THR A 62 2.59 -3.11 -14.03
CA THR A 62 2.83 -2.02 -14.99
C THR A 62 3.86 -2.44 -16.03
N ASN A 63 3.84 -1.78 -17.19
CA ASN A 63 4.90 -1.99 -18.20
C ASN A 63 6.30 -1.64 -17.66
N ALA A 64 6.41 -0.68 -16.77
CA ALA A 64 7.66 -0.30 -16.12
C ALA A 64 8.15 -1.39 -15.14
N GLY A 65 7.23 -2.01 -14.39
CA GLY A 65 7.53 -3.11 -13.48
C GLY A 65 8.02 -4.37 -14.19
N TYR A 66 7.48 -4.68 -15.37
CA TYR A 66 7.94 -5.80 -16.20
C TYR A 66 9.39 -5.66 -16.69
N GLY A 67 9.91 -4.43 -16.78
CA GLY A 67 11.27 -4.16 -17.29
C GLY A 67 12.41 -4.62 -16.40
N ILE A 68 12.16 -4.90 -15.13
CA ILE A 68 13.23 -5.19 -14.16
C ILE A 68 13.59 -6.67 -14.09
N GLY A 69 12.68 -7.54 -14.46
CA GLY A 69 12.94 -8.97 -14.57
C GLY A 69 13.31 -9.45 -15.97
N GLY A 70 13.58 -8.55 -16.93
CA GLY A 70 14.01 -8.95 -18.27
C GLY A 70 12.90 -9.43 -19.22
N GLY A 71 11.76 -8.76 -19.21
CA GLY A 71 10.64 -9.05 -20.10
C GLY A 71 9.61 -9.99 -19.46
N ALA A 72 8.42 -10.06 -20.06
CA ALA A 72 7.34 -10.94 -19.63
C ALA A 72 7.86 -12.39 -19.47
N SER A 73 8.45 -12.66 -18.32
CA SER A 73 8.91 -13.98 -17.95
C SER A 73 7.67 -14.74 -17.48
N SER A 74 7.47 -15.92 -18.05
CA SER A 74 6.49 -16.91 -17.59
C SER A 74 6.71 -17.36 -16.12
N SER A 75 7.62 -16.73 -15.40
CA SER A 75 7.99 -17.01 -14.02
C SER A 75 7.41 -16.04 -13.00
N PHE A 76 6.78 -14.94 -13.43
CA PHE A 76 6.11 -14.04 -12.49
C PHE A 76 4.70 -14.54 -12.17
N TYR A 77 4.30 -14.32 -10.95
CA TYR A 77 2.91 -14.46 -10.55
C TYR A 77 2.03 -13.46 -11.31
N GLU A 78 0.75 -13.74 -11.46
CA GLU A 78 -0.15 -12.91 -12.28
C GLU A 78 -0.27 -11.47 -11.79
N THR A 79 -0.08 -11.25 -10.48
CA THR A 79 -0.11 -9.94 -9.85
C THR A 79 1.16 -9.64 -9.06
N ALA A 80 1.49 -8.37 -8.94
CA ALA A 80 2.45 -7.91 -7.95
C ALA A 80 1.79 -7.91 -6.57
N VAL A 81 2.48 -8.41 -5.55
CA VAL A 81 2.02 -8.37 -4.17
C VAL A 81 2.90 -7.42 -3.36
N TYR A 82 2.28 -6.50 -2.64
CA TYR A 82 2.95 -5.47 -1.86
C TYR A 82 2.76 -5.71 -0.38
N PHE A 83 3.83 -5.60 0.37
CA PHE A 83 3.81 -5.66 1.83
C PHE A 83 4.48 -4.41 2.39
N CYS A 84 3.72 -3.60 3.12
CA CYS A 84 4.24 -2.39 3.76
C CYS A 84 3.97 -2.42 5.26
N TYR A 85 4.89 -1.84 6.02
CA TYR A 85 4.78 -1.73 7.46
C TYR A 85 5.53 -0.51 8.01
N ASN A 86 5.22 -0.14 9.23
CA ASN A 86 5.98 0.84 10.00
C ASN A 86 7.27 0.19 10.52
N LYS A 87 8.41 0.68 10.06
CA LYS A 87 9.73 0.30 10.55
C LYS A 87 10.30 1.43 11.41
N LEU A 88 10.06 1.39 12.72
CA LEU A 88 10.42 2.42 13.69
C LEU A 88 9.69 3.75 13.45
N ALA A 89 10.16 4.56 12.52
CA ALA A 89 9.66 5.90 12.27
C ALA A 89 9.43 6.21 10.79
N TYR A 90 9.46 5.20 9.92
CA TYR A 90 9.21 5.36 8.49
C TYR A 90 8.48 4.14 7.91
N ILE A 91 7.85 4.33 6.78
CA ILE A 91 7.20 3.25 6.04
C ILE A 91 8.27 2.48 5.26
N SER A 92 8.24 1.16 5.36
CA SER A 92 9.04 0.25 4.55
C SER A 92 8.12 -0.61 3.71
N CYS A 93 8.38 -0.69 2.41
CA CYS A 93 7.60 -1.50 1.48
C CYS A 93 8.46 -2.51 0.77
N TYR A 94 7.86 -3.64 0.46
CA TYR A 94 8.45 -4.76 -0.25
C TYR A 94 7.49 -5.20 -1.35
N THR A 95 8.04 -5.74 -2.43
CA THR A 95 7.27 -6.28 -3.55
C THR A 95 7.61 -7.75 -3.73
N SER A 96 6.60 -8.57 -3.93
CA SER A 96 6.72 -9.97 -4.31
C SER A 96 6.38 -10.14 -5.78
N TYR A 97 7.21 -10.92 -6.48
CA TYR A 97 7.07 -11.29 -7.88
C TYR A 97 6.51 -12.72 -8.05
N ASP A 98 6.44 -13.47 -6.97
CA ASP A 98 6.08 -14.88 -6.91
C ASP A 98 4.84 -15.17 -6.07
N GLY A 99 3.95 -14.17 -5.96
CA GLY A 99 2.67 -14.33 -5.28
C GLY A 99 2.76 -14.42 -3.75
N GLY A 100 3.79 -13.84 -3.15
CA GLY A 100 3.98 -13.78 -1.70
C GLY A 100 4.97 -14.81 -1.16
N ALA A 101 5.55 -15.66 -2.02
CA ALA A 101 6.52 -16.68 -1.60
C ALA A 101 7.88 -16.05 -1.20
N SER A 102 8.27 -14.94 -1.84
CA SER A 102 9.39 -14.12 -1.41
C SER A 102 9.08 -12.63 -1.59
N PHE A 103 9.80 -11.79 -0.86
CA PHE A 103 9.65 -10.35 -0.92
C PHE A 103 11.00 -9.67 -1.09
N GLU A 104 11.10 -8.82 -2.10
CA GLU A 104 12.27 -7.99 -2.34
C GLU A 104 12.03 -6.57 -1.82
N VAL A 105 13.10 -5.93 -1.39
CA VAL A 105 13.03 -4.53 -0.95
C VAL A 105 12.53 -3.69 -2.09
N GLY A 106 11.38 -3.07 -1.89
CA GLY A 106 10.85 -2.05 -2.79
C GLY A 106 11.69 -0.78 -2.76
N GLY A 107 11.30 0.20 -3.56
CA GLY A 107 11.96 1.49 -3.61
C GLY A 107 12.04 2.16 -2.24
N ASN A 108 13.09 2.93 -2.04
CA ASN A 108 13.36 3.58 -0.78
C ASN A 108 12.36 4.71 -0.49
N LEU A 109 11.58 4.56 0.56
CA LEU A 109 10.66 5.58 1.08
C LEU A 109 11.32 6.57 2.06
N VAL A 110 12.57 6.35 2.45
CA VAL A 110 13.27 7.17 3.45
C VAL A 110 13.42 8.64 3.02
N GLY A 111 13.50 8.92 1.73
CA GLY A 111 13.57 10.28 1.18
C GLY A 111 12.21 10.98 1.07
N ILE A 112 11.11 10.28 1.29
CA ILE A 112 9.76 10.81 1.16
C ILE A 112 9.33 11.39 2.51
N ALA A 113 9.07 12.70 2.55
CA ALA A 113 8.80 13.40 3.81
C ALA A 113 7.54 12.85 4.51
N THR A 114 6.51 12.48 3.74
CA THR A 114 5.26 11.97 4.28
C THR A 114 5.34 10.50 4.72
N ALA A 115 6.39 9.76 4.36
CA ALA A 115 6.66 8.43 4.89
C ALA A 115 7.21 8.43 6.32
N ASN A 116 7.69 9.58 6.79
CA ASN A 116 8.16 9.75 8.16
C ASN A 116 6.99 9.67 9.15
N GLY A 117 7.16 8.90 10.21
CA GLY A 117 6.09 8.59 11.18
C GLY A 117 5.54 7.16 11.03
N GLY A 118 5.80 6.52 9.90
CA GLY A 118 5.64 5.07 9.67
C GLY A 118 4.22 4.55 9.55
N LEU A 119 3.21 5.30 9.96
CA LEU A 119 1.82 4.86 9.93
C LEU A 119 1.16 5.23 8.59
N HIS A 120 0.32 4.34 8.08
CA HIS A 120 -0.34 4.47 6.78
C HIS A 120 -1.68 3.72 6.74
N GLY A 121 -2.53 4.02 5.75
CA GLY A 121 -3.74 3.26 5.46
C GLY A 121 -3.48 2.00 4.63
N ALA A 122 -4.51 1.46 4.03
CA ALA A 122 -4.40 0.27 3.18
C ALA A 122 -3.64 0.58 1.88
N ILE A 123 -2.94 -0.44 1.37
CA ILE A 123 -2.32 -0.40 0.05
C ILE A 123 -3.41 -0.69 -0.98
N THR A 124 -3.49 0.11 -2.01
CA THR A 124 -4.47 -0.08 -3.08
C THR A 124 -3.81 0.09 -4.44
N SER A 125 -4.07 -0.83 -5.35
CA SER A 125 -3.63 -0.74 -6.74
C SER A 125 -4.80 -0.37 -7.66
N ALA A 126 -4.54 0.48 -8.63
CA ALA A 126 -5.46 0.78 -9.70
C ALA A 126 -5.34 -0.24 -10.86
N PRO A 127 -6.34 -0.33 -11.76
CA PRO A 127 -6.27 -1.20 -12.93
C PRO A 127 -5.08 -0.92 -13.86
N ASP A 128 -4.54 0.29 -13.89
CA ASP A 128 -3.33 0.64 -14.64
C ASP A 128 -2.02 0.21 -13.95
N GLY A 129 -2.11 -0.41 -12.78
CA GLY A 129 -0.98 -0.86 -11.98
C GLY A 129 -0.39 0.21 -11.05
N THR A 130 -0.91 1.43 -11.04
CA THR A 130 -0.49 2.45 -10.07
C THR A 130 -0.84 2.00 -8.66
N VAL A 131 0.14 2.01 -7.77
CA VAL A 131 -0.01 1.63 -6.35
C VAL A 131 -0.06 2.86 -5.49
N TYR A 132 -1.01 2.92 -4.59
CA TYR A 132 -1.22 4.02 -3.67
C TYR A 132 -1.08 3.59 -2.22
N LEU A 133 -0.49 4.47 -1.42
CA LEU A 133 -0.28 4.28 0.02
C LEU A 133 -0.58 5.60 0.74
N PRO A 134 -1.73 5.74 1.40
CA PRO A 134 -2.08 6.96 2.12
C PRO A 134 -1.28 7.04 3.43
N PRO A 135 -0.33 7.97 3.57
CA PRO A 135 0.43 8.14 4.79
C PRO A 135 -0.42 8.79 5.88
N ARG A 136 -0.09 8.51 7.14
CA ARG A 136 -0.72 9.16 8.28
C ARG A 136 0.04 10.43 8.66
N VAL A 137 -0.35 11.54 8.06
CA VAL A 137 0.33 12.84 8.21
C VAL A 137 -0.67 13.96 8.45
N ALA A 138 -0.16 15.12 8.88
CA ALA A 138 -0.98 16.30 9.12
C ALA A 138 -1.33 17.09 7.85
N THR A 139 -0.71 16.79 6.73
CA THR A 139 -0.99 17.41 5.42
C THR A 139 -1.66 16.38 4.52
N PRO A 140 -2.75 16.71 3.82
CA PRO A 140 -3.36 15.78 2.87
C PRO A 140 -2.34 15.39 1.81
N ALA A 141 -1.93 14.13 1.81
CA ALA A 141 -0.91 13.62 0.92
C ALA A 141 -1.17 12.15 0.57
N ILE A 142 -0.58 11.73 -0.52
CA ILE A 142 -0.52 10.34 -0.97
C ILE A 142 0.89 10.00 -1.39
N ILE A 143 1.31 8.80 -1.09
CA ILE A 143 2.51 8.17 -1.65
C ILE A 143 2.02 7.21 -2.74
N PHE A 144 2.68 7.18 -3.88
CA PHE A 144 2.30 6.29 -4.97
C PHE A 144 3.50 5.82 -5.78
N SER A 145 3.32 4.70 -6.47
CA SER A 145 4.30 4.09 -7.38
C SER A 145 3.64 3.73 -8.70
N LYS A 146 4.35 3.95 -9.81
CA LYS A 146 3.92 3.58 -11.18
C LYS A 146 4.77 2.45 -11.79
N ASP A 147 5.64 1.89 -11.02
CA ASP A 147 6.61 0.86 -11.42
C ASP A 147 6.65 -0.31 -10.44
N ASN A 148 5.48 -0.65 -9.89
CA ASN A 148 5.29 -1.76 -8.95
C ASN A 148 6.20 -1.69 -7.72
N GLY A 149 6.34 -0.49 -7.15
CA GLY A 149 7.04 -0.30 -5.89
C GLY A 149 8.55 -0.11 -5.99
N LEU A 150 9.10 0.04 -7.20
CA LEU A 150 10.53 0.26 -7.40
C LEU A 150 10.94 1.68 -7.08
N THR A 151 10.11 2.63 -7.49
CA THR A 151 10.24 4.03 -7.09
C THR A 151 8.92 4.54 -6.52
N TRP A 152 9.01 5.49 -5.61
CA TRP A 152 7.88 6.09 -4.95
C TRP A 152 7.94 7.60 -5.05
N GLU A 153 6.80 8.21 -5.25
CA GLU A 153 6.60 9.65 -5.28
C GLU A 153 5.56 10.07 -4.25
N GLU A 154 5.55 11.35 -3.88
CA GLU A 154 4.49 11.92 -3.04
C GLU A 154 3.81 13.08 -3.75
N ARG A 155 2.53 13.26 -3.46
CA ARG A 155 1.74 14.42 -3.88
C ARG A 155 0.89 14.91 -2.73
N THR A 156 0.80 16.22 -2.61
CA THR A 156 -0.15 16.88 -1.71
C THR A 156 -1.45 17.15 -2.45
N MET A 157 -2.54 17.18 -1.70
CA MET A 157 -3.88 17.37 -2.25
C MET A 157 -4.74 18.20 -1.28
N GLY A 158 -5.77 18.88 -1.81
CA GLY A 158 -6.85 19.44 -1.03
C GLY A 158 -6.45 20.32 0.15
N GLN A 159 -5.61 21.33 -0.07
CA GLN A 159 -5.03 22.13 1.03
C GLN A 159 -5.98 23.15 1.66
N ASP A 160 -7.10 23.42 1.04
CA ASP A 160 -8.06 24.46 1.41
C ASP A 160 -9.07 24.04 2.48
N VAL A 161 -9.14 22.74 2.80
CA VAL A 161 -10.13 22.20 3.72
C VAL A 161 -9.52 21.14 4.65
N GLY A 162 -9.74 21.36 5.93
CA GLY A 162 -9.61 20.34 6.94
C GLY A 162 -8.23 19.68 7.03
N THR A 163 -7.26 20.34 7.61
CA THR A 163 -6.00 19.67 8.01
C THR A 163 -6.30 18.27 8.54
N PRO A 164 -5.69 17.22 7.98
CA PRO A 164 -5.95 15.85 8.43
C PRO A 164 -5.70 15.69 9.94
N ASN A 165 -6.53 14.87 10.54
CA ASN A 165 -6.29 14.48 11.92
C ASN A 165 -5.11 13.50 11.97
N PRO A 166 -3.96 13.85 12.55
CA PRO A 166 -2.77 13.01 12.54
C PRO A 166 -2.92 11.73 13.38
N ARG A 167 -4.08 11.54 14.02
CA ARG A 167 -4.41 10.31 14.77
C ARG A 167 -5.26 9.34 13.97
N LYS A 168 -5.60 9.68 12.72
CA LYS A 168 -6.42 8.84 11.83
C LYS A 168 -5.67 8.58 10.55
N ASN A 169 -5.74 7.36 10.06
CA ASN A 169 -5.24 7.03 8.73
C ASN A 169 -6.18 7.61 7.66
N GLY A 170 -5.62 7.96 6.51
CA GLY A 170 -6.39 8.09 5.27
C GLY A 170 -6.66 6.71 4.68
N GLU A 171 -7.64 6.64 3.80
CA GLU A 171 -7.94 5.46 2.99
C GLU A 171 -8.10 5.87 1.54
N ILE A 172 -7.82 4.93 0.63
CA ILE A 172 -7.88 5.16 -0.80
C ILE A 172 -8.64 4.05 -1.51
N ALA A 173 -9.39 4.41 -2.53
CA ALA A 173 -10.02 3.49 -3.45
C ALA A 173 -9.76 3.92 -4.89
N THR A 174 -9.86 2.99 -5.82
CA THR A 174 -9.73 3.23 -7.25
C THR A 174 -10.96 2.70 -7.99
N ASP A 175 -11.27 3.28 -9.14
CA ASP A 175 -12.33 2.78 -10.02
C ASP A 175 -11.76 2.02 -11.23
N THR A 176 -12.64 1.51 -12.07
CA THR A 176 -12.29 0.73 -13.27
C THR A 176 -11.57 1.54 -14.35
N GLU A 177 -11.59 2.87 -14.26
CA GLU A 177 -10.89 3.80 -15.16
C GLU A 177 -9.55 4.26 -14.57
N SER A 178 -9.12 3.65 -13.45
CA SER A 178 -7.91 4.00 -12.69
C SER A 178 -7.93 5.40 -12.06
N ASN A 179 -9.11 6.01 -11.91
CA ASN A 179 -9.22 7.18 -11.07
C ASN A 179 -9.05 6.79 -9.60
N ALA A 180 -8.39 7.65 -8.84
CA ALA A 180 -8.11 7.40 -7.43
C ALA A 180 -8.84 8.42 -6.53
N TYR A 181 -9.37 7.94 -5.41
CA TYR A 181 -10.16 8.71 -4.46
C TYR A 181 -9.57 8.53 -3.07
N ASN A 182 -8.87 9.55 -2.58
CA ASN A 182 -8.31 9.54 -1.22
C ASN A 182 -9.25 10.22 -0.25
N VAL A 183 -9.55 9.56 0.87
CA VAL A 183 -10.42 10.08 1.93
C VAL A 183 -9.64 10.18 3.24
N TRP A 184 -9.92 11.22 4.01
CA TRP A 184 -9.34 11.41 5.35
C TRP A 184 -10.32 12.09 6.32
N VAL A 185 -10.01 11.96 7.58
CA VAL A 185 -10.73 12.69 8.64
C VAL A 185 -9.98 13.97 8.95
N GLY A 186 -10.64 15.11 8.83
CA GLY A 186 -10.09 16.41 9.19
C GLY A 186 -9.96 16.62 10.69
N GLY A 187 -9.23 17.65 11.08
CA GLY A 187 -9.10 18.07 12.48
C GLY A 187 -10.43 18.50 13.11
N ASP A 188 -11.37 18.95 12.29
CA ASP A 188 -12.75 19.29 12.66
C ASP A 188 -13.69 18.08 12.74
N GLN A 189 -13.17 16.85 12.61
CA GLN A 189 -13.90 15.59 12.53
C GLN A 189 -14.77 15.43 11.27
N GLY A 190 -14.67 16.34 10.29
CA GLY A 190 -15.28 16.18 8.98
C GLY A 190 -14.54 15.10 8.16
N VAL A 191 -15.26 14.44 7.26
CA VAL A 191 -14.66 13.53 6.27
C VAL A 191 -14.48 14.29 4.96
N TYR A 192 -13.29 14.22 4.42
CA TYR A 192 -12.88 14.93 3.21
C TYR A 192 -12.38 13.94 2.16
N MET A 193 -12.51 14.31 0.91
CA MET A 193 -12.07 13.53 -0.24
C MET A 193 -11.38 14.42 -1.28
N SER A 194 -10.36 13.90 -1.91
CA SER A 194 -9.74 14.44 -3.12
C SER A 194 -9.61 13.33 -4.17
N ARG A 195 -9.65 13.70 -5.44
CA ARG A 195 -9.61 12.77 -6.56
C ARG A 195 -8.43 13.06 -7.48
N SER A 196 -7.85 12.00 -8.04
CA SER A 196 -6.94 12.04 -9.18
C SER A 196 -7.55 11.28 -10.36
N ILE A 197 -7.40 11.81 -11.57
CA ILE A 197 -7.84 11.20 -12.83
C ILE A 197 -6.67 10.96 -13.80
N ASP A 198 -5.45 11.02 -13.30
CA ASP A 198 -4.21 10.95 -14.08
C ASP A 198 -3.15 10.08 -13.39
N SER A 199 -3.59 8.98 -12.77
CA SER A 199 -2.73 8.00 -12.09
C SER A 199 -1.85 8.64 -11.01
N GLY A 200 -2.44 9.55 -10.20
CA GLY A 200 -1.77 10.16 -9.05
C GLY A 200 -0.86 11.36 -9.37
N ASN A 201 -0.70 11.75 -10.66
CA ASN A 201 0.17 12.87 -11.03
C ASN A 201 -0.36 14.20 -10.50
N SER A 202 -1.66 14.40 -10.55
CA SER A 202 -2.33 15.55 -9.97
C SER A 202 -3.58 15.15 -9.17
N TRP A 203 -3.96 16.00 -8.25
CA TRP A 203 -5.09 15.80 -7.36
C TRP A 203 -5.94 17.07 -7.29
N ASP A 204 -7.25 16.90 -7.12
CA ASP A 204 -8.14 18.03 -6.88
C ASP A 204 -7.61 18.85 -5.71
N GLN A 205 -7.40 20.15 -5.93
CA GLN A 205 -6.89 21.07 -4.90
C GLN A 205 -7.96 21.48 -3.91
N THR A 206 -9.20 21.45 -4.35
CA THR A 206 -10.37 21.68 -3.48
C THR A 206 -10.92 20.35 -3.02
N SER A 207 -10.79 20.07 -1.74
CA SER A 207 -11.34 18.85 -1.16
C SER A 207 -12.85 18.95 -1.01
N ILE A 208 -13.51 17.83 -1.22
CA ILE A 208 -14.95 17.72 -1.01
C ILE A 208 -15.19 17.27 0.43
N ARG A 209 -15.97 18.01 1.20
CA ARG A 209 -16.46 17.53 2.48
C ARG A 209 -17.61 16.55 2.23
N VAL A 210 -17.38 15.29 2.61
CA VAL A 210 -18.34 14.20 2.37
C VAL A 210 -19.34 14.11 3.52
N ARG A 211 -18.92 14.47 4.74
CA ARG A 211 -19.76 14.47 5.93
C ARG A 211 -19.21 15.37 7.05
#